data_20a62bc302a9117bfefd062c49b5ce57
#
_entry.id   20a62bc302a9117bfefd062c49b5ce57
#
_cell.length_a   1.000
_cell.length_b   1.000
_cell.length_c   1.000
_cell.angle_alpha   90.00
_cell.angle_beta   90.00
_cell.angle_gamma   90.00
#
_symmetry.space_group_name_H-M   'P 1'
#
loop_
_entity.id
_entity.type
_entity.pdbx_description
1 polymer ?
#
loop_
_entity_poly.entity_id
_entity_poly.type
_entity_poly.pdbx_seq_one_letter_code
_entity_poly.pdbx_strand_id
1 'polypeptide(L)'
;MRASTWAFRAVLGATVASASCLAAMADRAPVETPDGVRFTFATTAAGSVSVAGNFNEWSATANPLARSGKVWTAVVTLPPGEHLFMFIVDGKWVVPPLAEDFADDGFGSRNGVVIVRPRER
;
A
#
# COMPACT_ATOMS: atom_id res chain seq x y z
N MET A 1 7.57 -45.89 5.41
CA MET A 1 6.24 -45.31 5.49
C MET A 1 6.11 -44.11 6.42
N ARG A 2 6.74 -44.16 7.54
CA ARG A 2 6.64 -43.01 8.43
C ARG A 2 7.39 -41.79 7.90
N ALA A 3 8.41 -42.02 7.13
CA ALA A 3 9.22 -40.94 6.60
C ALA A 3 8.40 -40.00 5.73
N SER A 4 7.46 -40.54 4.95
CA SER A 4 6.65 -39.69 4.08
C SER A 4 5.75 -38.76 4.86
N THR A 5 5.35 -39.15 6.04
CA THR A 5 4.53 -38.28 6.88
C THR A 5 5.32 -37.06 7.34
N TRP A 6 6.59 -37.25 7.62
CA TRP A 6 7.43 -36.13 8.05
C TRP A 6 7.59 -35.09 6.96
N ALA A 7 7.90 -35.54 5.76
CA ALA A 7 8.07 -34.63 4.65
C ALA A 7 6.81 -33.82 4.40
N PHE A 8 5.70 -34.48 4.53
CA PHE A 8 4.42 -33.83 4.31
C PHE A 8 4.19 -32.67 5.29
N ARG A 9 4.53 -32.86 6.55
CA ARG A 9 4.34 -31.80 7.54
C ARG A 9 5.24 -30.61 7.30
N ALA A 10 6.45 -30.88 6.86
CA ALA A 10 7.39 -29.79 6.56
C ALA A 10 6.84 -28.88 5.47
N VAL A 11 6.21 -29.48 4.46
CA VAL A 11 5.63 -28.70 3.38
C VAL A 11 4.51 -27.80 3.88
N LEU A 12 3.68 -28.31 4.76
CA LEU A 12 2.59 -27.51 5.32
C LEU A 12 3.10 -26.34 6.12
N GLY A 13 4.17 -26.55 6.87
CA GLY A 13 4.76 -25.47 7.64
C GLY A 13 5.25 -24.32 6.76
N ALA A 14 5.87 -24.66 5.65
CA ALA A 14 6.36 -23.64 4.73
C ALA A 14 5.21 -22.83 4.14
N THR A 15 4.10 -23.48 3.82
CA THR A 15 2.93 -22.79 3.29
C THR A 15 2.38 -21.78 4.25
N VAL A 16 2.32 -22.12 5.51
CA VAL A 16 1.81 -21.21 6.54
C VAL A 16 2.71 -19.98 6.66
N ALA A 17 4.01 -20.18 6.61
CA ALA A 17 4.95 -19.07 6.70
C ALA A 17 4.77 -18.10 5.53
N SER A 18 4.53 -18.60 4.32
CA SER A 18 4.30 -17.74 3.17
C SER A 18 3.05 -16.89 3.34
N ALA A 19 1.98 -17.47 3.85
CA ALA A 19 0.74 -16.74 4.07
C ALA A 19 0.95 -15.60 5.06
N SER A 20 1.73 -15.85 6.12
CA SER A 20 2.02 -14.81 7.12
C SER A 20 2.80 -13.65 6.52
N CYS A 21 3.74 -13.93 5.64
CA CYS A 21 4.51 -12.87 4.99
C CYS A 21 3.63 -11.97 4.13
N LEU A 22 2.69 -12.56 3.39
CA LEU A 22 1.78 -11.78 2.57
C LEU A 22 0.88 -10.89 3.42
N ALA A 23 0.38 -11.41 4.52
CA ALA A 23 -0.46 -10.61 5.41
C ALA A 23 0.31 -9.43 5.98
N ALA A 24 1.57 -9.63 6.35
CA ALA A 24 2.39 -8.54 6.88
C ALA A 24 2.64 -7.46 5.85
N MET A 25 2.78 -7.82 4.58
CA MET A 25 3.02 -6.83 3.53
C MET A 25 1.80 -5.97 3.23
N ALA A 26 0.60 -6.46 3.53
CA ALA A 26 -0.63 -5.73 3.24
C ALA A 26 -0.77 -4.46 4.05
N ASP A 27 -0.10 -4.37 5.20
CA ASP A 27 -0.22 -3.22 6.11
C ASP A 27 1.00 -2.32 6.06
N ARG A 28 1.66 -2.23 4.93
CA ARG A 28 2.87 -1.42 4.84
C ARG A 28 2.59 -0.03 4.31
N ALA A 29 3.46 0.90 4.72
CA ALA A 29 3.52 2.23 4.14
C ALA A 29 3.87 2.14 2.65
N PRO A 30 3.70 3.24 1.88
CA PRO A 30 4.08 3.23 0.47
C PRO A 30 5.53 2.77 0.28
N VAL A 31 5.75 1.98 -0.76
CA VAL A 31 7.05 1.36 -1.02
C VAL A 31 7.53 1.72 -2.43
N GLU A 32 8.77 2.17 -2.53
CA GLU A 32 9.38 2.40 -3.84
C GLU A 32 9.65 1.07 -4.53
N THR A 33 9.30 1.01 -5.81
CA THR A 33 9.55 -0.15 -6.65
C THR A 33 10.25 0.33 -7.92
N PRO A 34 10.80 -0.58 -8.74
CA PRO A 34 11.41 -0.15 -10.02
C PRO A 34 10.45 0.62 -10.93
N ASP A 35 9.15 0.39 -10.80
CA ASP A 35 8.15 1.00 -11.67
C ASP A 35 7.50 2.24 -11.07
N GLY A 36 7.76 2.53 -9.82
CA GLY A 36 7.15 3.67 -9.13
C GLY A 36 6.91 3.37 -7.68
N VAL A 37 6.05 4.16 -7.04
CA VAL A 37 5.69 3.96 -5.64
C VAL A 37 4.42 3.13 -5.56
N ARG A 38 4.47 2.05 -4.81
CA ARG A 38 3.29 1.22 -4.59
C ARG A 38 2.56 1.68 -3.35
N PHE A 39 1.34 2.14 -3.55
CA PHE A 39 0.44 2.50 -2.46
C PHE A 39 -0.43 1.29 -2.13
N THR A 40 -0.62 1.02 -0.86
CA THR A 40 -1.37 -0.14 -0.39
C THR A 40 -2.39 0.29 0.65
N PHE A 41 -3.61 -0.21 0.51
CA PHE A 41 -4.67 0.01 1.48
C PHE A 41 -5.40 -1.31 1.73
N ALA A 42 -5.49 -1.71 2.99
CA ALA A 42 -6.10 -3.00 3.34
C ALA A 42 -7.50 -2.77 3.90
N THR A 43 -8.49 -3.36 3.23
CA THR A 43 -9.87 -3.30 3.70
C THR A 43 -10.70 -4.37 3.00
N THR A 44 -11.69 -4.91 3.73
CA THR A 44 -12.66 -5.84 3.15
C THR A 44 -13.99 -5.16 2.90
N ALA A 45 -14.15 -3.92 3.35
CA ALA A 45 -15.46 -3.27 3.38
C ALA A 45 -15.69 -2.26 2.26
N ALA A 46 -14.65 -1.95 1.45
CA ALA A 46 -14.77 -0.91 0.45
C ALA A 46 -15.15 -1.47 -0.92
N GLY A 47 -15.89 -0.68 -1.68
CA GLY A 47 -16.18 -0.95 -3.08
C GLY A 47 -15.21 -0.25 -4.03
N SER A 48 -14.52 0.80 -3.57
CA SER A 48 -13.53 1.50 -4.38
C SER A 48 -12.51 2.17 -3.47
N VAL A 49 -11.26 2.21 -3.94
CA VAL A 49 -10.18 2.92 -3.25
C VAL A 49 -9.34 3.62 -4.31
N SER A 50 -8.98 4.87 -4.04
CA SER A 50 -8.09 5.65 -4.89
C SER A 50 -7.07 6.36 -4.04
N VAL A 51 -5.98 6.81 -4.65
CA VAL A 51 -5.00 7.65 -3.97
C VAL A 51 -4.96 9.01 -4.65
N ALA A 52 -5.02 10.07 -3.86
CA ALA A 52 -4.92 11.44 -4.35
C ALA A 52 -3.77 12.13 -3.64
N GLY A 53 -3.09 13.01 -4.34
CA GLY A 53 -1.98 13.73 -3.76
C GLY A 53 -1.59 14.91 -4.61
N ASN A 54 -0.56 15.63 -4.17
CA ASN A 54 -0.06 16.76 -4.92
C ASN A 54 0.56 16.35 -6.27
N PHE A 55 0.72 15.06 -6.50
CA PHE A 55 1.25 14.53 -7.76
C PHE A 55 0.16 14.30 -8.82
N ASN A 56 -1.11 14.37 -8.46
CA ASN A 56 -2.21 14.23 -9.41
C ASN A 56 -3.28 15.30 -9.20
N GLU A 57 -2.87 16.44 -8.63
CA GLU A 57 -3.74 17.58 -8.37
C GLU A 57 -4.91 17.22 -7.46
N TRP A 58 -4.66 16.30 -6.54
CA TRP A 58 -5.64 15.84 -5.55
C TRP A 58 -6.90 15.27 -6.20
N SER A 59 -6.73 14.62 -7.35
CA SER A 59 -7.84 14.00 -8.05
C SER A 59 -8.32 12.75 -7.33
N ALA A 60 -9.61 12.67 -7.07
CA ALA A 60 -10.19 11.51 -6.42
C ALA A 60 -10.32 10.30 -7.34
N THR A 61 -10.06 10.46 -8.64
CA THR A 61 -10.32 9.41 -9.62
C THR A 61 -9.12 9.07 -10.51
N ALA A 62 -8.06 9.87 -10.48
CA ALA A 62 -6.94 9.69 -11.40
C ALA A 62 -6.15 8.41 -11.14
N ASN A 63 -6.04 7.99 -9.90
CA ASN A 63 -5.22 6.84 -9.53
C ASN A 63 -6.01 5.84 -8.68
N PRO A 64 -6.89 5.06 -9.30
CA PRO A 64 -7.62 4.02 -8.57
C PRO A 64 -6.70 2.87 -8.20
N LEU A 65 -6.93 2.28 -7.05
CA LEU A 65 -6.24 1.08 -6.63
C LEU A 65 -7.01 -0.14 -7.12
N ALA A 66 -6.29 -1.21 -7.41
CA ALA A 66 -6.88 -2.47 -7.83
C ALA A 66 -6.95 -3.41 -6.63
N ARG A 67 -8.06 -4.11 -6.53
CA ARG A 67 -8.31 -5.01 -5.40
C ARG A 67 -7.77 -6.40 -5.68
N SER A 68 -7.13 -6.97 -4.66
CA SER A 68 -6.75 -8.37 -4.65
C SER A 68 -7.03 -8.90 -3.25
N GLY A 69 -8.17 -9.57 -3.08
CA GLY A 69 -8.59 -10.04 -1.78
C GLY A 69 -8.90 -8.89 -0.82
N LYS A 70 -8.13 -8.78 0.24
CA LYS A 70 -8.30 -7.73 1.24
C LYS A 70 -7.38 -6.55 1.00
N VAL A 71 -6.63 -6.55 -0.07
CA VAL A 71 -5.60 -5.57 -0.32
C VAL A 71 -5.88 -4.83 -1.62
N TRP A 72 -5.75 -3.51 -1.56
CA TRP A 72 -5.89 -2.63 -2.72
C TRP A 72 -4.53 -2.00 -2.97
N THR A 73 -4.06 -2.04 -4.21
CA THR A 73 -2.76 -1.49 -4.56
C THR A 73 -2.78 -0.72 -5.86
N ALA A 74 -1.87 0.25 -5.97
CA ALA A 74 -1.57 0.93 -7.23
C ALA A 74 -0.13 1.35 -7.22
N VAL A 75 0.50 1.32 -8.39
CA VAL A 75 1.86 1.81 -8.56
C VAL A 75 1.79 3.11 -9.34
N VAL A 76 2.35 4.16 -8.77
CA VAL A 76 2.33 5.50 -9.37
C VAL A 76 3.76 5.97 -9.56
N THR A 77 4.09 6.38 -10.78
CA THR A 77 5.42 6.92 -11.06
C THR A 77 5.52 8.33 -10.50
N LEU A 78 6.45 8.51 -9.56
CA LEU A 78 6.66 9.81 -8.92
C LEU A 78 8.11 10.22 -9.06
N PRO A 79 8.38 11.52 -9.30
CA PRO A 79 9.76 12.00 -9.31
C PRO A 79 10.34 12.00 -7.91
N PRO A 80 11.67 12.07 -7.79
CA PRO A 80 12.29 12.21 -6.48
C PRO A 80 11.76 13.43 -5.74
N GLY A 81 11.65 13.33 -4.44
CA GLY A 81 11.18 14.41 -3.60
C GLY A 81 10.09 13.97 -2.65
N GLU A 82 9.50 14.94 -1.98
CA GLU A 82 8.44 14.72 -1.01
C GLU A 82 7.09 14.87 -1.68
N HIS A 83 6.20 13.92 -1.42
CA HIS A 83 4.86 13.93 -1.99
C HIS A 83 3.84 13.73 -0.89
N LEU A 84 2.74 14.48 -0.96
CA LEU A 84 1.65 14.39 0.00
C LEU A 84 0.51 13.59 -0.62
N PHE A 85 -0.16 12.79 0.19
CA PHE A 85 -1.24 11.95 -0.35
C PHE A 85 -2.28 11.61 0.71
N MET A 86 -3.47 11.22 0.23
CA MET A 86 -4.54 10.64 1.03
C MET A 86 -5.20 9.55 0.20
N PHE A 87 -5.92 8.66 0.89
CA PHE A 87 -6.76 7.69 0.19
C PHE A 87 -8.20 8.20 0.12
N ILE A 88 -8.91 7.80 -0.93
CA ILE A 88 -10.34 8.03 -1.05
C ILE A 88 -11.00 6.66 -1.08
N VAL A 89 -11.75 6.36 -0.02
CA VAL A 89 -12.40 5.06 0.16
C VAL A 89 -13.90 5.25 0.05
N ASP A 90 -14.48 4.70 -1.00
CA ASP A 90 -15.92 4.88 -1.28
C ASP A 90 -16.33 6.35 -1.26
N GLY A 91 -15.49 7.19 -1.85
CA GLY A 91 -15.74 8.62 -1.94
C GLY A 91 -15.37 9.44 -0.72
N LYS A 92 -14.85 8.82 0.31
CA LYS A 92 -14.46 9.53 1.55
C LYS A 92 -12.96 9.65 1.65
N TRP A 93 -12.48 10.82 2.07
CA TRP A 93 -11.06 11.08 2.24
C TRP A 93 -10.60 10.48 3.55
N VAL A 94 -9.57 9.65 3.48
CA VAL A 94 -9.06 8.90 4.62
C VAL A 94 -7.57 9.20 4.78
N VAL A 95 -7.17 9.64 5.98
CA VAL A 95 -5.75 9.84 6.29
C VAL A 95 -5.05 8.48 6.25
N PRO A 96 -3.91 8.35 5.52
CA PRO A 96 -3.22 7.06 5.44
C PRO A 96 -2.80 6.59 6.83
N PRO A 97 -3.24 5.42 7.28
CA PRO A 97 -2.93 4.99 8.65
C PRO A 97 -1.47 4.61 8.84
N LEU A 98 -0.78 4.21 7.77
CA LEU A 98 0.58 3.68 7.87
C LEU A 98 1.58 4.46 7.03
N ALA A 99 1.37 5.76 6.85
CA ALA A 99 2.35 6.59 6.17
C ALA A 99 3.62 6.71 7.01
N GLU A 100 4.77 6.88 6.34
CA GLU A 100 6.03 7.06 7.04
C GLU A 100 6.03 8.35 7.86
N ASP A 101 5.34 9.37 7.38
CA ASP A 101 5.27 10.65 8.06
C ASP A 101 3.97 11.35 7.69
N PHE A 102 3.65 12.41 8.40
CA PHE A 102 2.43 13.16 8.21
C PHE A 102 2.71 14.64 8.18
N ALA A 103 1.94 15.38 7.38
CA ALA A 103 2.01 16.83 7.30
C ALA A 103 0.62 17.39 7.56
N ASP A 104 0.56 18.44 8.37
CA ASP A 104 -0.69 19.15 8.66
C ASP A 104 -1.24 19.75 7.38
N ASP A 105 -2.52 19.60 7.12
CA ASP A 105 -3.14 20.13 5.92
C ASP A 105 -3.68 21.56 6.10
N GLY A 106 -3.53 22.12 7.27
CA GLY A 106 -4.02 23.47 7.56
C GLY A 106 -5.50 23.55 7.90
N PHE A 107 -6.20 22.42 7.88
CA PHE A 107 -7.66 22.40 8.09
C PHE A 107 -8.07 21.43 9.19
N GLY A 108 -7.15 21.09 10.07
CA GLY A 108 -7.44 20.20 11.19
C GLY A 108 -7.25 18.73 10.91
N SER A 109 -6.71 18.37 9.75
CA SER A 109 -6.40 17.00 9.42
C SER A 109 -4.94 16.90 8.97
N ARG A 110 -4.53 15.74 8.46
CA ARG A 110 -3.15 15.50 8.05
C ARG A 110 -3.11 14.75 6.73
N ASN A 111 -2.09 15.03 5.96
CA ASN A 111 -1.77 14.25 4.77
C ASN A 111 -0.66 13.27 5.10
N GLY A 112 -0.65 12.13 4.42
CA GLY A 112 0.51 11.25 4.50
C GLY A 112 1.63 11.81 3.65
N VAL A 113 2.86 11.48 4.02
CA VAL A 113 4.06 11.92 3.31
C VAL A 113 4.79 10.69 2.79
N VAL A 114 5.14 10.72 1.51
CA VAL A 114 6.02 9.71 0.93
C VAL A 114 7.21 10.42 0.32
N ILE A 115 8.41 9.92 0.60
CA ILE A 115 9.65 10.50 0.11
C ILE A 115 10.25 9.53 -0.91
N VAL A 116 10.44 10.03 -2.12
CA VAL A 116 11.03 9.26 -3.20
C VAL A 116 12.48 9.68 -3.36
N ARG A 117 13.37 8.72 -3.28
CA ARG A 117 14.80 8.99 -3.39
C ARG A 117 15.24 9.02 -4.84
N PRO A 118 16.26 9.82 -5.17
CA PRO A 118 16.81 9.78 -6.52
C PRO A 118 17.36 8.39 -6.83
N ARG A 119 17.15 7.93 -8.05
CA ARG A 119 17.70 6.65 -8.47
C ARG A 119 19.16 6.79 -8.78
N GLU A 120 19.92 5.81 -8.32
CA GLU A 120 21.33 5.72 -8.63
C GLU A 120 21.52 4.87 -9.87
N ARG A 121 22.61 5.13 -10.56
CA ARG A 121 22.95 4.42 -11.79
C ARG A 121 24.12 3.51 -11.62
#